data_bd8ba696b9b61b56ca13f9f4a04e721a
#
_entry.id   bd8ba696b9b61b56ca13f9f4a04e721a
#
_cell.length_a   1.000
_cell.length_b   1.000
_cell.length_c   1.000
_cell.angle_alpha   90.00
_cell.angle_beta   90.00
_cell.angle_gamma   90.00
#
_symmetry.space_group_name_H-M   'P 1'
#
loop_
_entity.id
_entity.type
_entity.pdbx_description
1 polymer ?
#
loop_
_entity_poly.entity_id
_entity_poly.type
_entity_poly.pdbx_seq_one_letter_code
_entity_poly.pdbx_strand_id
1 'polypeptide(L)'
;MKKKSEFEAPYIGIETIDNTPIFYNRRGDYSVIIKCENPIIQYSADMDAYYDFHHLFTNILKVLGTGYTIQKQDILCKKSFLPPQNRKNDYLSNRYFEHFKGRIYTDISTYLVITGEVERSKFFSFDPRRFDTFIRNITKVLGLFANRGIRAKLLNENEIEIYIKRFLSINFNQQTVSLKNIKAREENLIIGEKNVQCISLVDIDEVNFPSIIKPYKEVNIGLRFPVDLLSFLHDTPSIDTIIYNQVINIPDQRNEANKLEGKKK
;
A
#
# COMPACT_ATOMS: atom_id res chain seq x y z
N MET A 1 -20.05 34.55 4.09
CA MET A 1 -20.21 33.14 4.44
C MET A 1 -19.16 32.34 3.66
N LYS A 2 -18.16 31.75 4.31
CA LYS A 2 -17.24 30.80 3.66
C LYS A 2 -18.06 29.56 3.25
N LYS A 3 -18.13 29.25 1.96
CA LYS A 3 -18.73 28.01 1.46
C LYS A 3 -17.98 26.85 2.17
N LYS A 4 -18.70 26.04 2.95
CA LYS A 4 -18.16 24.78 3.42
C LYS A 4 -17.85 23.94 2.18
N SER A 5 -16.58 23.62 1.94
CA SER A 5 -16.23 22.64 0.93
C SER A 5 -16.66 21.28 1.46
N GLU A 6 -17.56 20.62 0.73
CA GLU A 6 -17.92 19.24 1.05
C GLU A 6 -16.83 18.31 0.50
N PHE A 7 -16.42 17.34 1.30
CA PHE A 7 -15.52 16.29 0.86
C PHE A 7 -16.31 15.34 -0.07
N GLU A 8 -15.87 15.24 -1.28
CA GLU A 8 -16.42 14.29 -2.24
C GLU A 8 -15.50 13.09 -2.37
N ALA A 9 -16.04 11.89 -2.07
CA ALA A 9 -15.29 10.65 -2.26
C ALA A 9 -14.88 10.51 -3.75
N PRO A 10 -13.61 10.15 -4.05
CA PRO A 10 -13.12 10.02 -5.42
C PRO A 10 -13.70 8.82 -6.17
N TYR A 11 -14.36 7.90 -5.48
CA TYR A 11 -14.98 6.69 -6.02
C TYR A 11 -16.50 6.78 -5.95
N ILE A 12 -17.19 6.09 -6.86
CA ILE A 12 -18.65 6.13 -7.01
C ILE A 12 -19.35 4.84 -6.64
N GLY A 13 -18.66 3.71 -6.65
CA GLY A 13 -19.27 2.42 -6.33
C GLY A 13 -18.30 1.25 -6.34
N ILE A 14 -18.78 0.15 -5.80
CA ILE A 14 -18.11 -1.15 -5.79
C ILE A 14 -19.07 -2.15 -6.41
N GLU A 15 -18.58 -3.02 -7.28
CA GLU A 15 -19.33 -4.07 -7.94
C GLU A 15 -18.45 -5.33 -8.06
N THR A 16 -19.05 -6.50 -7.85
CA THR A 16 -18.34 -7.77 -8.03
C THR A 16 -18.67 -8.35 -9.40
N ILE A 17 -17.69 -8.44 -10.28
CA ILE A 17 -17.79 -9.01 -11.62
C ILE A 17 -16.86 -10.21 -11.71
N ASP A 18 -17.38 -11.38 -12.11
CA ASP A 18 -16.64 -12.65 -12.22
C ASP A 18 -15.81 -12.96 -10.94
N ASN A 19 -16.44 -12.84 -9.77
CA ASN A 19 -15.80 -12.98 -8.46
C ASN A 19 -14.65 -11.99 -8.18
N THR A 20 -14.50 -10.95 -8.97
CA THR A 20 -13.52 -9.89 -8.77
C THR A 20 -14.23 -8.63 -8.30
N PRO A 21 -14.01 -8.20 -7.04
CA PRO A 21 -14.54 -6.93 -6.55
C PRO A 21 -13.79 -5.77 -7.17
N ILE A 22 -14.52 -4.90 -7.82
CA ILE A 22 -14.00 -3.74 -8.55
C ILE A 22 -14.62 -2.49 -7.98
N PHE A 23 -13.82 -1.47 -7.76
CA PHE A 23 -14.33 -0.16 -7.41
C PHE A 23 -14.03 0.85 -8.53
N TYR A 24 -15.00 1.72 -8.75
CA TYR A 24 -14.98 2.70 -9.82
C TYR A 24 -14.77 4.09 -9.26
N ASN A 25 -13.92 4.86 -9.91
CA ASN A 25 -13.79 6.27 -9.59
C ASN A 25 -14.74 7.13 -10.46
N ARG A 26 -14.85 8.42 -10.12
CA ARG A 26 -15.69 9.37 -10.87
C ARG A 26 -15.25 9.61 -12.32
N ARG A 27 -14.05 9.18 -12.66
CA ARG A 27 -13.48 9.32 -14.00
C ARG A 27 -13.76 8.11 -14.89
N GLY A 28 -14.40 7.09 -14.33
CA GLY A 28 -14.66 5.83 -14.99
C GLY A 28 -13.52 4.81 -14.93
N ASP A 29 -12.39 5.16 -14.29
CA ASP A 29 -11.33 4.20 -14.09
C ASP A 29 -11.77 3.14 -13.09
N TYR A 30 -11.31 1.92 -13.25
CA TYR A 30 -11.67 0.78 -12.44
C TYR A 30 -10.45 0.22 -11.72
N SER A 31 -10.65 -0.17 -10.47
CA SER A 31 -9.55 -0.56 -9.60
C SER A 31 -9.88 -1.80 -8.79
N VAL A 32 -8.84 -2.54 -8.42
CA VAL A 32 -8.90 -3.61 -7.42
C VAL A 32 -7.93 -3.33 -6.29
N ILE A 33 -8.22 -3.84 -5.10
CA ILE A 33 -7.32 -3.77 -3.95
C ILE A 33 -6.89 -5.18 -3.58
N ILE A 34 -5.58 -5.40 -3.59
CA ILE A 34 -4.96 -6.65 -3.17
C ILE A 34 -4.29 -6.42 -1.82
N LYS A 35 -4.65 -7.19 -0.81
CA LYS A 35 -3.90 -7.24 0.45
C LYS A 35 -2.79 -8.27 0.31
N CYS A 36 -1.55 -7.84 0.49
CA CYS A 36 -0.37 -8.69 0.41
C CYS A 36 0.22 -8.95 1.80
N GLU A 37 0.72 -10.16 2.03
CA GLU A 37 1.62 -10.40 3.15
C GLU A 37 2.94 -9.67 2.89
N ASN A 38 3.47 -8.98 3.89
CA ASN A 38 4.76 -8.29 3.74
C ASN A 38 5.89 -9.32 3.87
N PRO A 39 6.64 -9.61 2.80
CA PRO A 39 7.67 -10.64 2.81
C PRO A 39 9.00 -10.17 3.42
N ILE A 40 9.12 -8.90 3.82
CA ILE A 40 10.38 -8.34 4.36
C ILE A 40 10.91 -9.16 5.52
N ILE A 41 10.02 -9.69 6.37
CA ILE A 41 10.44 -10.54 7.51
C ILE A 41 11.10 -11.83 7.01
N GLN A 42 10.68 -12.36 5.87
CA GLN A 42 11.24 -13.59 5.28
C GLN A 42 12.59 -13.34 4.59
N TYR A 43 12.80 -12.14 4.04
CA TYR A 43 13.97 -11.80 3.24
C TYR A 43 14.99 -10.93 3.98
N SER A 44 14.74 -10.62 5.25
CA SER A 44 15.53 -9.66 6.01
C SER A 44 17.02 -10.00 6.18
N ALA A 45 17.39 -11.26 6.02
CA ALA A 45 18.78 -11.72 6.13
C ALA A 45 19.34 -12.29 4.81
N ASP A 46 18.52 -12.38 3.77
CA ASP A 46 18.86 -12.98 2.48
C ASP A 46 18.76 -11.94 1.37
N MET A 47 19.93 -11.52 0.86
CA MET A 47 20.02 -10.53 -0.22
C MET A 47 19.49 -11.06 -1.55
N ASP A 48 19.69 -12.34 -1.83
CA ASP A 48 19.26 -12.93 -3.10
C ASP A 48 17.73 -13.03 -3.11
N ALA A 49 17.12 -13.43 -2.00
CA ALA A 49 15.66 -13.43 -1.84
C ALA A 49 15.08 -12.00 -1.95
N TYR A 50 15.79 -10.98 -1.45
CA TYR A 50 15.39 -9.59 -1.61
C TYR A 50 15.43 -9.14 -3.09
N TYR A 51 16.48 -9.46 -3.83
CA TYR A 51 16.55 -9.18 -5.26
C TYR A 51 15.48 -9.94 -6.06
N ASP A 52 15.22 -11.18 -5.71
CA ASP A 52 14.15 -11.96 -6.29
C ASP A 52 12.77 -11.34 -6.06
N PHE A 53 12.56 -10.73 -4.91
CA PHE A 53 11.35 -9.96 -4.63
C PHE A 53 11.23 -8.71 -5.52
N HIS A 54 12.32 -8.01 -5.79
CA HIS A 54 12.31 -6.92 -6.78
C HIS A 54 11.93 -7.40 -8.18
N HIS A 55 12.39 -8.58 -8.59
CA HIS A 55 11.99 -9.18 -9.86
C HIS A 55 10.49 -9.48 -9.95
N LEU A 56 9.83 -9.78 -8.82
CA LEU A 56 8.38 -9.93 -8.78
C LEU A 56 7.68 -8.64 -9.25
N PHE A 57 8.06 -7.49 -8.70
CA PHE A 57 7.47 -6.20 -9.13
C PHE A 57 7.75 -5.90 -10.59
N THR A 58 8.96 -6.17 -11.07
CA THR A 58 9.30 -6.04 -12.49
C THR A 58 8.37 -6.89 -13.37
N ASN A 59 8.07 -8.11 -12.96
CA ASN A 59 7.15 -8.99 -13.69
C ASN A 59 5.70 -8.50 -13.62
N ILE A 60 5.26 -7.97 -12.48
CA ILE A 60 3.94 -7.33 -12.36
C ILE A 60 3.81 -6.17 -13.35
N LEU A 61 4.82 -5.28 -13.42
CA LEU A 61 4.84 -4.17 -14.37
C LEU A 61 4.77 -4.64 -15.82
N LYS A 62 5.48 -5.72 -16.17
CA LYS A 62 5.43 -6.31 -17.52
C LYS A 62 4.07 -6.91 -17.86
N VAL A 63 3.39 -7.55 -16.89
CA VAL A 63 2.05 -8.12 -17.10
C VAL A 63 1.00 -7.04 -17.31
N LEU A 64 1.09 -5.95 -16.55
CA LEU A 64 0.12 -4.85 -16.61
C LEU A 64 0.34 -4.00 -17.85
N GLY A 65 1.56 -3.52 -18.08
CA GLY A 65 1.87 -2.67 -19.24
C GLY A 65 1.29 -1.27 -19.13
N THR A 66 1.21 -0.60 -20.28
CA THR A 66 0.71 0.79 -20.40
C THR A 66 -0.78 0.90 -20.07
N GLY A 67 -1.19 2.03 -19.48
CA GLY A 67 -2.58 2.30 -19.12
C GLY A 67 -2.99 1.76 -17.76
N TYR A 68 -2.00 1.38 -16.96
CA TYR A 68 -2.20 1.00 -15.56
C TYR A 68 -1.45 1.94 -14.62
N THR A 69 -2.11 2.22 -13.50
CA THR A 69 -1.48 2.84 -12.33
C THR A 69 -1.45 1.84 -11.20
N ILE A 70 -0.29 1.66 -10.57
CA ILE A 70 -0.10 0.83 -9.39
C ILE A 70 0.18 1.74 -8.20
N GLN A 71 -0.61 1.60 -7.14
CA GLN A 71 -0.34 2.23 -5.86
C GLN A 71 0.02 1.14 -4.85
N LYS A 72 1.29 1.09 -4.44
CA LYS A 72 1.73 0.28 -3.30
C LYS A 72 1.59 1.11 -2.04
N GLN A 73 0.96 0.56 -1.03
CA GLN A 73 0.72 1.23 0.23
C GLN A 73 1.13 0.33 1.38
N ASP A 74 2.10 0.80 2.16
CA ASP A 74 2.52 0.17 3.40
C ASP A 74 2.00 1.01 4.57
N ILE A 75 1.20 0.37 5.43
CA ILE A 75 0.61 0.99 6.61
C ILE A 75 1.32 0.41 7.83
N LEU A 76 2.10 1.26 8.50
CA LEU A 76 2.84 0.92 9.70
C LEU A 76 2.09 1.49 10.91
N CYS A 77 1.66 0.61 11.82
CA CYS A 77 0.89 1.02 12.99
C CYS A 77 1.53 0.48 14.27
N LYS A 78 1.66 1.32 15.29
CA LYS A 78 2.02 0.88 16.64
C LYS A 78 0.85 0.14 17.27
N LYS A 79 1.09 -1.10 17.68
CA LYS A 79 0.14 -1.94 18.39
C LYS A 79 0.74 -2.46 19.69
N SER A 80 -0.12 -2.67 20.68
CA SER A 80 0.27 -3.37 21.90
C SER A 80 0.06 -4.88 21.72
N PHE A 81 1.04 -5.67 22.07
CA PHE A 81 0.94 -7.12 21.99
C PHE A 81 -0.09 -7.62 22.99
N LEU A 82 -1.13 -8.27 22.47
CA LEU A 82 -2.14 -8.96 23.26
C LEU A 82 -2.02 -10.46 22.99
N PRO A 83 -1.88 -11.27 24.04
CA PRO A 83 -1.81 -12.71 23.89
C PRO A 83 -3.07 -13.28 23.21
N PRO A 84 -2.94 -14.30 22.33
CA PRO A 84 -4.07 -14.92 21.67
C PRO A 84 -5.03 -15.56 22.70
N GLN A 85 -6.36 -15.47 22.42
CA GLN A 85 -7.38 -15.97 23.34
C GLN A 85 -7.42 -17.51 23.43
N ASN A 86 -7.13 -18.21 22.32
CA ASN A 86 -7.08 -19.67 22.24
C ASN A 86 -5.64 -20.18 22.44
N ARG A 87 -5.18 -20.22 23.67
CA ARG A 87 -3.81 -20.70 24.00
C ARG A 87 -3.81 -22.19 24.30
N LYS A 88 -2.77 -22.87 23.83
CA LYS A 88 -2.36 -24.11 24.48
C LYS A 88 -1.85 -23.75 25.87
N ASN A 89 -2.41 -24.39 26.91
CA ASN A 89 -2.01 -24.16 28.31
C ASN A 89 -0.67 -24.86 28.64
N ASP A 90 0.36 -24.57 27.87
CA ASP A 90 1.69 -25.01 28.23
C ASP A 90 2.46 -23.90 28.96
N TYR A 91 3.32 -24.27 29.89
CA TYR A 91 4.04 -23.35 30.77
C TYR A 91 4.95 -22.39 30.02
N LEU A 92 5.68 -22.86 29.01
CA LEU A 92 6.61 -22.03 28.23
C LEU A 92 5.89 -20.99 27.39
N SER A 93 4.84 -21.40 26.68
CA SER A 93 4.02 -20.46 25.90
C SER A 93 3.38 -19.40 26.79
N ASN A 94 2.88 -19.77 27.96
CA ASN A 94 2.29 -18.81 28.89
C ASN A 94 3.33 -17.80 29.39
N ARG A 95 4.55 -18.24 29.75
CA ARG A 95 5.63 -17.33 30.16
C ARG A 95 6.09 -16.42 29.03
N TYR A 96 6.17 -16.93 27.82
CA TYR A 96 6.48 -16.15 26.64
C TYR A 96 5.43 -15.03 26.42
N PHE A 97 4.15 -15.38 26.43
CA PHE A 97 3.09 -14.41 26.23
C PHE A 97 2.99 -13.37 27.35
N GLU A 98 3.17 -13.76 28.60
CA GLU A 98 3.21 -12.82 29.73
C GLU A 98 4.41 -11.85 29.61
N HIS A 99 5.57 -12.33 29.14
CA HIS A 99 6.75 -11.49 28.94
C HIS A 99 6.53 -10.41 27.87
N PHE A 100 5.80 -10.72 26.80
CA PHE A 100 5.54 -9.77 25.70
C PHE A 100 4.25 -8.96 25.85
N LYS A 101 3.39 -9.32 26.80
CA LYS A 101 2.11 -8.63 27.02
C LYS A 101 2.29 -7.13 27.25
N GLY A 102 1.57 -6.33 26.50
CA GLY A 102 1.60 -4.87 26.59
C GLY A 102 2.79 -4.20 25.90
N ARG A 103 3.77 -4.95 25.40
CA ARG A 103 4.87 -4.35 24.63
C ARG A 103 4.37 -3.81 23.30
N ILE A 104 4.88 -2.63 22.93
CA ILE A 104 4.55 -1.99 21.66
C ILE A 104 5.39 -2.64 20.56
N TYR A 105 4.73 -2.96 19.45
CA TYR A 105 5.38 -3.43 18.22
C TYR A 105 4.76 -2.72 17.01
N THR A 106 5.50 -2.69 15.91
CA THR A 106 5.01 -2.17 14.63
C THR A 106 4.33 -3.28 13.84
N ASP A 107 3.06 -3.10 13.54
CA ASP A 107 2.32 -3.93 12.61
C ASP A 107 2.34 -3.31 11.22
N ILE A 108 2.69 -4.08 10.21
CA ILE A 108 2.80 -3.63 8.83
C ILE A 108 1.74 -4.33 8.00
N SER A 109 0.89 -3.54 7.35
CA SER A 109 -0.10 -4.03 6.40
C SER A 109 0.20 -3.48 5.01
N THR A 110 0.41 -4.35 4.03
CA THR A 110 0.71 -3.96 2.65
C THR A 110 -0.49 -4.16 1.75
N TYR A 111 -0.82 -3.13 1.00
CA TYR A 111 -1.87 -3.13 -0.01
C TYR A 111 -1.31 -2.74 -1.36
N LEU A 112 -1.83 -3.36 -2.40
CA LEU A 112 -1.55 -3.01 -3.78
C LEU A 112 -2.87 -2.65 -4.45
N VAL A 113 -3.01 -1.39 -4.84
CA VAL A 113 -4.16 -0.93 -5.62
C VAL A 113 -3.73 -0.87 -7.08
N ILE A 114 -4.42 -1.61 -7.93
CA ILE A 114 -4.16 -1.62 -9.37
C ILE A 114 -5.35 -0.98 -10.06
N THR A 115 -5.10 0.09 -10.79
CA THR A 115 -6.09 0.85 -11.52
C THR A 115 -5.88 0.70 -13.02
N GLY A 116 -6.91 0.29 -13.74
CA GLY A 116 -6.98 0.38 -15.19
C GLY A 116 -7.54 1.74 -15.58
N GLU A 117 -6.74 2.51 -16.31
CA GLU A 117 -7.14 3.84 -16.77
C GLU A 117 -7.99 3.74 -18.03
N VAL A 118 -9.09 4.51 -18.07
CA VAL A 118 -9.95 4.59 -19.24
C VAL A 118 -9.48 5.71 -20.15
N GLU A 119 -9.37 5.42 -21.44
CA GLU A 119 -9.02 6.45 -22.44
C GLU A 119 -10.11 7.53 -22.49
N ARG A 120 -9.67 8.77 -22.32
CA ARG A 120 -10.54 9.94 -22.36
C ARG A 120 -10.63 10.45 -23.77
N SER A 121 -11.71 10.12 -24.44
CA SER A 121 -12.12 10.76 -25.69
C SER A 121 -13.27 11.74 -25.44
N LYS A 122 -13.63 12.55 -26.44
CA LYS A 122 -14.81 13.42 -26.38
C LYS A 122 -16.11 12.64 -26.13
N PHE A 123 -16.12 11.36 -26.47
CA PHE A 123 -17.22 10.43 -26.22
C PHE A 123 -16.66 9.28 -25.39
N PHE A 124 -17.05 9.25 -24.12
CA PHE A 124 -16.73 8.12 -23.27
C PHE A 124 -17.49 6.87 -23.78
N SER A 125 -16.76 5.83 -24.10
CA SER A 125 -17.37 4.52 -24.34
C SER A 125 -16.64 3.47 -23.49
N PHE A 126 -17.40 2.64 -22.78
CA PHE A 126 -16.88 1.49 -22.08
C PHE A 126 -16.38 0.47 -23.12
N ASP A 127 -15.13 0.02 -22.96
CA ASP A 127 -14.54 -1.04 -23.79
C ASP A 127 -14.50 -2.37 -23.00
N PRO A 128 -15.42 -3.30 -23.28
CA PRO A 128 -15.46 -4.59 -22.61
C PRO A 128 -14.16 -5.40 -22.76
N ARG A 129 -13.49 -5.30 -23.90
CA ARG A 129 -12.26 -6.08 -24.17
C ARG A 129 -11.10 -5.63 -23.28
N ARG A 130 -11.00 -4.33 -23.06
CA ARG A 130 -10.00 -3.76 -22.12
C ARG A 130 -10.30 -4.20 -20.69
N PHE A 131 -11.55 -4.17 -20.32
CA PHE A 131 -12.00 -4.61 -19.01
C PHE A 131 -11.71 -6.10 -18.77
N ASP A 132 -12.05 -6.99 -19.72
CA ASP A 132 -11.72 -8.42 -19.64
C ASP A 132 -10.20 -8.64 -19.55
N THR A 133 -9.42 -7.83 -20.25
CA THR A 133 -7.96 -7.88 -20.20
C THR A 133 -7.46 -7.48 -18.82
N PHE A 134 -8.08 -6.46 -18.19
CA PHE A 134 -7.79 -6.06 -16.83
C PHE A 134 -8.00 -7.23 -15.85
N ILE A 135 -9.18 -7.87 -15.87
CA ILE A 135 -9.50 -9.00 -14.98
C ILE A 135 -8.48 -10.14 -15.16
N ARG A 136 -8.15 -10.50 -16.40
CA ARG A 136 -7.13 -11.52 -16.69
C ARG A 136 -5.74 -11.14 -16.16
N ASN A 137 -5.36 -9.87 -16.28
CA ASN A 137 -4.07 -9.40 -15.77
C ASN A 137 -4.03 -9.41 -14.23
N ILE A 138 -5.12 -9.05 -13.55
CA ILE A 138 -5.22 -9.19 -12.09
C ILE A 138 -5.04 -10.65 -11.65
N THR A 139 -5.68 -11.59 -12.32
CA THR A 139 -5.50 -13.03 -12.06
C THR A 139 -4.04 -13.46 -12.23
N LYS A 140 -3.36 -12.99 -13.27
CA LYS A 140 -1.92 -13.26 -13.47
C LYS A 140 -1.06 -12.66 -12.36
N VAL A 141 -1.36 -11.44 -11.92
CA VAL A 141 -0.64 -10.79 -10.81
C VAL A 141 -0.78 -11.62 -9.53
N LEU A 142 -1.98 -12.09 -9.19
CA LEU A 142 -2.19 -12.98 -8.05
C LEU A 142 -1.39 -14.29 -8.19
N GLY A 143 -1.33 -14.86 -9.39
CA GLY A 143 -0.50 -16.02 -9.71
C GLY A 143 1.00 -15.77 -9.50
N LEU A 144 1.50 -14.57 -9.84
CA LEU A 144 2.90 -14.21 -9.60
C LEU A 144 3.24 -14.18 -8.09
N PHE A 145 2.35 -13.66 -7.25
CA PHE A 145 2.52 -13.71 -5.79
C PHE A 145 2.51 -15.14 -5.28
N ALA A 146 1.54 -15.95 -5.70
CA ALA A 146 1.41 -17.35 -5.29
C ALA A 146 2.66 -18.18 -5.66
N ASN A 147 3.22 -17.98 -6.86
CA ASN A 147 4.44 -18.65 -7.31
C ASN A 147 5.68 -18.32 -6.47
N ARG A 148 5.65 -17.21 -5.73
CA ARG A 148 6.70 -16.81 -4.79
C ARG A 148 6.37 -17.17 -3.34
N GLY A 149 5.29 -17.89 -3.09
CA GLY A 149 4.84 -18.25 -1.75
C GLY A 149 4.32 -17.06 -0.92
N ILE A 150 4.06 -15.90 -1.55
CA ILE A 150 3.55 -14.71 -0.90
C ILE A 150 2.02 -14.77 -0.92
N ARG A 151 1.40 -14.72 0.25
CA ARG A 151 -0.06 -14.66 0.34
C ARG A 151 -0.56 -13.30 -0.11
N ALA A 152 -1.36 -13.30 -1.14
CA ALA A 152 -2.02 -12.12 -1.68
C ALA A 152 -3.49 -12.46 -1.99
N LYS A 153 -4.41 -11.58 -1.57
CA LYS A 153 -5.83 -11.76 -1.82
C LYS A 153 -6.50 -10.46 -2.23
N LEU A 154 -7.48 -10.55 -3.11
CA LEU A 154 -8.39 -9.45 -3.40
C LEU A 154 -9.24 -9.16 -2.17
N LEU A 155 -9.44 -7.89 -1.86
CA LEU A 155 -10.42 -7.48 -0.86
C LEU A 155 -11.83 -7.63 -1.44
N ASN A 156 -12.75 -8.23 -0.70
CA ASN A 156 -14.16 -8.23 -1.06
C ASN A 156 -14.81 -6.86 -0.77
N GLU A 157 -16.08 -6.68 -1.18
CA GLU A 157 -16.79 -5.40 -1.06
C GLU A 157 -16.77 -4.85 0.39
N ASN A 158 -17.07 -5.69 1.37
CA ASN A 158 -17.04 -5.30 2.79
C ASN A 158 -15.64 -4.92 3.26
N GLU A 159 -14.62 -5.67 2.82
CA GLU A 159 -13.22 -5.38 3.15
C GLU A 159 -12.73 -4.09 2.50
N ILE A 160 -13.16 -3.79 1.28
CA ILE A 160 -12.88 -2.52 0.59
C ILE A 160 -13.53 -1.36 1.35
N GLU A 161 -14.79 -1.49 1.75
CA GLU A 161 -15.48 -0.47 2.53
C GLU A 161 -14.78 -0.19 3.87
N ILE A 162 -14.39 -1.24 4.58
CA ILE A 162 -13.63 -1.13 5.82
C ILE A 162 -12.26 -0.47 5.59
N TYR A 163 -11.55 -0.86 4.52
CA TYR A 163 -10.26 -0.27 4.16
C TYR A 163 -10.38 1.22 3.93
N ILE A 164 -11.37 1.65 3.14
CA ILE A 164 -11.62 3.06 2.85
C ILE A 164 -11.99 3.84 4.13
N LYS A 165 -12.88 3.29 4.97
CA LYS A 165 -13.24 3.91 6.26
C LYS A 165 -12.04 4.06 7.17
N ARG A 166 -11.17 3.05 7.25
CA ARG A 166 -9.92 3.10 8.02
C ARG A 166 -8.98 4.17 7.51
N PHE A 167 -8.83 4.26 6.20
CA PHE A 167 -7.99 5.27 5.57
C PHE A 167 -8.50 6.68 5.83
N LEU A 168 -9.80 6.93 5.63
CA LEU A 168 -10.41 8.25 5.85
C LEU A 168 -10.43 8.67 7.34
N SER A 169 -10.39 7.72 8.26
CA SER A 169 -10.35 8.00 9.71
C SER A 169 -8.95 7.90 10.31
N ILE A 170 -7.95 7.51 9.51
CA ILE A 170 -6.59 7.18 9.98
C ILE A 170 -6.62 6.24 11.20
N ASN A 171 -7.50 5.24 11.17
CA ASN A 171 -7.70 4.30 12.27
C ASN A 171 -7.57 2.85 11.78
N PHE A 172 -6.40 2.28 11.98
CA PHE A 172 -6.07 0.91 11.56
C PHE A 172 -6.02 -0.08 12.74
N ASN A 173 -6.20 0.41 13.98
CA ASN A 173 -6.06 -0.40 15.18
C ASN A 173 -7.40 -0.97 15.69
N GLN A 174 -8.53 -0.32 15.39
CA GLN A 174 -9.84 -0.72 15.89
C GLN A 174 -10.57 -1.62 14.89
N GLN A 175 -11.36 -2.56 15.41
CA GLN A 175 -12.20 -3.43 14.57
C GLN A 175 -13.35 -2.65 13.92
N THR A 176 -14.01 -1.79 14.70
CA THR A 176 -15.09 -0.92 14.22
C THR A 176 -14.55 0.49 13.97
N VAL A 177 -14.77 1.00 12.78
CA VAL A 177 -14.28 2.31 12.37
C VAL A 177 -15.45 3.22 12.05
N SER A 178 -15.56 4.33 12.77
CA SER A 178 -16.47 5.42 12.45
C SER A 178 -15.71 6.56 11.79
N LEU A 179 -16.33 7.18 10.79
CA LEU A 179 -15.80 8.39 10.19
C LEU A 179 -15.76 9.51 11.23
N LYS A 180 -14.70 10.30 11.21
CA LYS A 180 -14.45 11.42 12.12
C LYS A 180 -14.49 12.74 11.35
N ASN A 181 -14.74 13.84 12.08
CA ASN A 181 -14.66 15.17 11.50
C ASN A 181 -13.23 15.48 11.05
N ILE A 182 -13.11 16.05 9.86
CA ILE A 182 -11.86 16.49 9.27
C ILE A 182 -11.78 18.02 9.37
N LYS A 183 -10.69 18.52 9.96
CA LYS A 183 -10.41 19.96 10.06
C LYS A 183 -9.07 20.24 9.39
N ALA A 184 -9.10 20.96 8.27
CA ALA A 184 -7.89 21.43 7.62
C ALA A 184 -7.40 22.73 8.27
N ARG A 185 -6.12 22.80 8.59
CA ARG A 185 -5.38 23.98 9.04
C ARG A 185 -4.26 24.30 8.05
N GLU A 186 -3.56 25.40 8.23
CA GLU A 186 -2.47 25.79 7.32
C GLU A 186 -1.33 24.77 7.27
N GLU A 187 -0.94 24.21 8.42
CA GLU A 187 0.22 23.32 8.51
C GLU A 187 -0.14 21.84 8.71
N ASN A 188 -1.40 21.53 9.03
CA ASN A 188 -1.79 20.17 9.34
C ASN A 188 -3.27 19.87 9.09
N LEU A 189 -3.57 18.58 9.03
CA LEU A 189 -4.92 18.07 8.95
C LEU A 189 -5.26 17.36 10.27
N ILE A 190 -6.40 17.70 10.88
CA ILE A 190 -6.87 17.03 12.08
C ILE A 190 -8.04 16.12 11.71
N ILE A 191 -7.89 14.82 11.98
CA ILE A 191 -8.93 13.80 11.75
C ILE A 191 -9.32 13.21 13.11
N GLY A 192 -10.48 13.62 13.62
CA GLY A 192 -10.86 13.31 14.99
C GLY A 192 -9.91 13.93 16.00
N GLU A 193 -9.15 13.11 16.71
CA GLU A 193 -8.12 13.51 17.69
C GLU A 193 -6.69 13.42 17.13
N LYS A 194 -6.52 12.93 15.91
CA LYS A 194 -5.22 12.71 15.28
C LYS A 194 -4.77 13.89 14.46
N ASN A 195 -3.51 14.26 14.62
CA ASN A 195 -2.83 15.22 13.79
C ASN A 195 -2.16 14.49 12.63
N VAL A 196 -2.45 14.88 11.40
CA VAL A 196 -1.96 14.24 10.18
C VAL A 196 -1.14 15.22 9.39
N GLN A 197 0.08 14.82 9.02
CA GLN A 197 0.95 15.53 8.10
C GLN A 197 1.13 14.72 6.83
N CYS A 198 1.07 15.38 5.68
CA CYS A 198 1.38 14.82 4.38
C CYS A 198 2.76 15.30 3.96
N ILE A 199 3.66 14.35 3.65
CA ILE A 199 4.99 14.63 3.11
C ILE A 199 5.04 14.01 1.73
N SER A 200 5.33 14.81 0.70
CA SER A 200 5.47 14.34 -0.66
C SER A 200 6.93 14.49 -1.10
N LEU A 201 7.51 13.44 -1.62
CA LEU A 201 8.75 13.50 -2.35
C LEU A 201 8.40 13.79 -3.82
N VAL A 202 8.65 15.02 -4.26
CA VAL A 202 8.32 15.50 -5.61
C VAL A 202 9.53 15.41 -6.52
N ASP A 203 10.71 15.72 -5.98
CA ASP A 203 11.97 15.68 -6.71
C ASP A 203 12.96 14.74 -6.00
N ILE A 204 13.43 13.75 -6.74
CA ILE A 204 14.41 12.76 -6.25
C ILE A 204 15.76 13.43 -5.97
N ASP A 205 16.10 14.49 -6.71
CA ASP A 205 17.37 15.20 -6.58
C ASP A 205 17.49 16.01 -5.27
N GLU A 206 16.34 16.26 -4.59
CA GLU A 206 16.31 16.89 -3.27
C GLU A 206 16.73 15.94 -2.13
N VAL A 207 16.81 14.64 -2.40
CA VAL A 207 17.14 13.64 -1.39
C VAL A 207 18.47 12.96 -1.72
N ASN A 208 19.45 13.16 -0.84
CA ASN A 208 20.71 12.42 -0.92
C ASN A 208 20.50 10.96 -0.50
N PHE A 209 20.22 10.11 -1.47
CA PHE A 209 20.17 8.67 -1.22
C PHE A 209 21.59 8.11 -1.11
N PRO A 210 21.85 7.18 -0.17
CA PRO A 210 23.08 6.43 -0.17
C PRO A 210 23.18 5.61 -1.47
N SER A 211 24.38 5.49 -2.02
CA SER A 211 24.63 4.73 -3.27
C SER A 211 24.22 3.26 -3.17
N ILE A 212 24.14 2.72 -1.97
CA ILE A 212 23.72 1.34 -1.70
C ILE A 212 22.73 1.36 -0.53
N ILE A 213 21.48 0.93 -0.77
CA ILE A 213 20.49 0.70 0.26
C ILE A 213 20.49 -0.79 0.59
N LYS A 214 20.87 -1.12 1.82
CA LYS A 214 20.82 -2.51 2.31
C LYS A 214 19.54 -2.70 3.12
N PRO A 215 18.81 -3.82 2.93
CA PRO A 215 17.60 -4.12 3.70
C PRO A 215 17.90 -4.59 5.13
N TYR A 216 19.14 -4.54 5.56
CA TYR A 216 19.58 -4.98 6.88
C TYR A 216 20.72 -4.12 7.43
N LYS A 217 20.81 -4.07 8.75
CA LYS A 217 21.96 -3.55 9.50
C LYS A 217 22.75 -4.71 10.08
N GLU A 218 24.03 -4.77 9.79
CA GLU A 218 24.95 -5.72 10.41
C GLU A 218 25.46 -5.14 11.74
N VAL A 219 25.19 -5.82 12.85
CA VAL A 219 25.58 -5.36 14.19
C VAL A 219 26.86 -6.07 14.63
N ASN A 220 26.98 -7.37 14.31
CA ASN A 220 28.18 -8.19 14.52
C ASN A 220 28.33 -9.13 13.33
N ILE A 221 29.51 -9.76 13.20
CA ILE A 221 29.79 -10.74 12.15
C ILE A 221 28.67 -11.82 12.15
N GLY A 222 27.89 -11.85 11.07
CA GLY A 222 26.80 -12.81 10.89
C GLY A 222 25.47 -12.45 11.54
N LEU A 223 25.37 -11.36 12.32
CA LEU A 223 24.13 -10.91 12.94
C LEU A 223 23.54 -9.75 12.14
N ARG A 224 22.47 -10.02 11.41
CA ARG A 224 21.81 -9.04 10.54
C ARG A 224 20.40 -8.78 11.04
N PHE A 225 20.01 -7.51 11.16
CA PHE A 225 18.66 -7.08 11.51
C PHE A 225 18.01 -6.40 10.32
N PRO A 226 16.74 -6.69 10.00
CA PRO A 226 16.02 -5.96 8.99
C PRO A 226 15.91 -4.49 9.37
N VAL A 227 16.16 -3.60 8.42
CA VAL A 227 16.09 -2.15 8.61
C VAL A 227 15.28 -1.55 7.47
N ASP A 228 14.25 -0.79 7.81
CA ASP A 228 13.46 0.03 6.90
C ASP A 228 13.91 1.49 7.04
N LEU A 229 13.94 2.23 5.92
CA LEU A 229 14.21 3.67 5.92
C LEU A 229 13.20 4.47 6.78
N LEU A 230 11.99 3.95 6.95
CA LEU A 230 10.95 4.59 7.75
C LEU A 230 10.95 4.16 9.22
N SER A 231 11.73 3.14 9.60
CA SER A 231 11.74 2.61 10.96
C SER A 231 12.12 3.68 11.99
N PHE A 232 13.10 4.53 11.68
CA PHE A 232 13.52 5.61 12.57
C PHE A 232 12.42 6.65 12.82
N LEU A 233 11.58 6.94 11.82
CA LEU A 233 10.43 7.83 11.99
C LEU A 233 9.38 7.18 12.91
N HIS A 234 9.18 5.88 12.74
CA HIS A 234 8.20 5.15 13.51
C HIS A 234 8.64 4.90 14.97
N ASP A 235 9.94 4.92 15.25
CA ASP A 235 10.47 4.86 16.61
C ASP A 235 10.19 6.14 17.42
N THR A 236 9.85 7.24 16.76
CA THR A 236 9.46 8.50 17.41
C THR A 236 8.18 8.28 18.23
N PRO A 237 8.18 8.57 19.56
CA PRO A 237 7.02 8.27 20.43
C PRO A 237 5.72 8.93 20.01
N SER A 238 5.79 10.12 19.40
CA SER A 238 4.62 10.90 18.95
C SER A 238 3.98 10.40 17.67
N ILE A 239 4.61 9.47 16.95
CA ILE A 239 4.09 8.93 15.68
C ILE A 239 3.46 7.57 15.94
N ASP A 240 2.14 7.46 15.77
CA ASP A 240 1.39 6.22 15.94
C ASP A 240 1.26 5.42 14.64
N THR A 241 1.14 6.12 13.53
CA THR A 241 0.83 5.51 12.24
C THR A 241 1.59 6.23 11.13
N ILE A 242 2.23 5.47 10.25
CA ILE A 242 2.81 5.96 9.00
C ILE A 242 2.11 5.25 7.86
N ILE A 243 1.67 6.01 6.86
CA ILE A 243 1.15 5.48 5.60
C ILE A 243 2.14 5.86 4.51
N TYR A 244 2.88 4.88 4.02
CA TYR A 244 3.84 5.06 2.95
C TYR A 244 3.21 4.66 1.62
N ASN A 245 3.07 5.62 0.71
CA ASN A 245 2.48 5.41 -0.60
C ASN A 245 3.53 5.55 -1.69
N GLN A 246 3.57 4.56 -2.59
CA GLN A 246 4.31 4.62 -3.84
C GLN A 246 3.31 4.52 -4.98
N VAL A 247 3.30 5.50 -5.87
CA VAL A 247 2.45 5.50 -7.06
C VAL A 247 3.34 5.32 -8.28
N ILE A 248 3.09 4.25 -9.04
CA ILE A 248 3.85 3.89 -10.23
C ILE A 248 2.89 3.98 -11.43
N ASN A 249 3.14 4.94 -12.29
CA ASN A 249 2.46 5.07 -13.57
C ASN A 249 3.31 4.37 -14.64
N ILE A 250 2.64 3.61 -15.52
CA ILE A 250 3.32 2.93 -16.62
C ILE A 250 3.05 3.72 -17.91
N PRO A 251 3.96 4.63 -18.30
CA PRO A 251 3.75 5.49 -19.47
C PRO A 251 3.93 4.71 -20.77
N ASP A 252 3.36 5.24 -21.83
CA ASP A 252 3.65 4.77 -23.19
C ASP A 252 5.10 5.10 -23.55
N GLN A 253 5.90 4.07 -23.78
CA GLN A 253 7.34 4.20 -24.06
C GLN A 253 7.64 5.06 -25.30
N ARG A 254 6.79 4.98 -26.34
CA ARG A 254 6.98 5.78 -27.57
C ARG A 254 6.75 7.25 -27.30
N ASN A 255 5.69 7.56 -26.56
CA ASN A 255 5.38 8.94 -26.19
C ASN A 255 6.45 9.54 -25.30
N GLU A 256 6.99 8.78 -24.35
CA GLU A 256 8.07 9.28 -23.49
C GLU A 256 9.40 9.41 -24.24
N ALA A 257 9.74 8.49 -25.13
CA ALA A 257 10.92 8.61 -26.00
C ALA A 257 10.82 9.88 -26.86
N ASN A 258 9.68 10.14 -27.49
CA ASN A 258 9.46 11.35 -28.29
C ASN A 258 9.56 12.65 -27.47
N LYS A 259 9.08 12.66 -26.22
CA LYS A 259 9.22 13.79 -25.30
C LYS A 259 10.69 14.03 -24.95
N LEU A 260 11.47 12.97 -24.71
CA LEU A 260 12.91 13.07 -24.41
C LEU A 260 13.70 13.56 -25.60
N GLU A 261 13.41 13.09 -26.82
CA GLU A 261 14.02 13.57 -28.04
C GLU A 261 13.69 15.05 -28.32
N GLY A 262 12.45 15.46 -28.05
CA GLY A 262 12.03 16.86 -28.17
C GLY A 262 12.71 17.81 -27.17
N LYS A 263 13.15 17.31 -26.01
CA LYS A 263 13.93 18.10 -25.02
C LYS A 263 15.40 18.20 -25.34
N LYS A 264 15.94 17.36 -26.22
CA LYS A 264 17.34 17.41 -26.69
C LYS A 264 17.59 18.40 -27.81
N LYS A 265 16.54 18.97 -28.42
CA LYS A 265 16.58 20.06 -29.39
C LYS A 265 16.36 21.40 -28.69
#